data_f86d977f6d64c75f9db2b0551da6c62b
#
_entry.id   f86d977f6d64c75f9db2b0551da6c62b
#
_cell.length_a   1.000
_cell.length_b   1.000
_cell.length_c   1.000
_cell.angle_alpha   90.00
_cell.angle_beta   90.00
_cell.angle_gamma   90.00
#
_symmetry.space_group_name_H-M   'P 1'
#
loop_
_entity.id
_entity.type
_entity.pdbx_description
1 polymer ?
#
loop_
_entity_poly.entity_id
_entity_poly.type
_entity_poly.pdbx_seq_one_letter_code
_entity_poly.pdbx_strand_id
1 'polypeptide(L)'
;MTQTSVLRNTVYTALFVALIAVGAFIAIPIGPVPIVLQNMFVLLAGLLLGPRWGLACVGVYLLIGLAGLPVFAGGTSGVGKLFGPTGGYLLGYLPAVFVTGLISQLFKGKTVGNIIALVLGSLIVYAAGVPWLKVVTAMPWQKALALGMYPFIIGDLLKIVVAALVAPRIKPQMKG
;
A
#
# COMPACT_ATOMS: atom_id res chain seq x y z
N MET A 1 -20.26 -16.47 5.88
CA MET A 1 -19.65 -15.54 6.85
C MET A 1 -20.69 -15.21 7.89
N THR A 2 -20.38 -15.33 9.18
CA THR A 2 -21.28 -14.92 10.25
C THR A 2 -21.34 -13.40 10.34
N GLN A 3 -22.45 -12.80 10.82
CA GLN A 3 -22.58 -11.34 10.98
C GLN A 3 -21.41 -10.76 11.81
N THR A 4 -21.00 -11.46 12.86
CA THR A 4 -19.86 -11.06 13.72
C THR A 4 -18.54 -10.99 12.95
N SER A 5 -18.30 -11.89 12.00
CA SER A 5 -17.07 -11.87 11.20
C SER A 5 -17.05 -10.71 10.19
N VAL A 6 -18.21 -10.34 9.66
CA VAL A 6 -18.34 -9.19 8.74
C VAL A 6 -18.10 -7.89 9.50
N LEU A 7 -18.76 -7.70 10.66
CA LEU A 7 -18.59 -6.50 11.49
C LEU A 7 -17.12 -6.32 11.90
N ARG A 8 -16.48 -7.38 12.38
CA ARG A 8 -15.07 -7.35 12.75
C ARG A 8 -14.16 -6.93 11.58
N ASN A 9 -14.34 -7.52 10.42
CA ASN A 9 -13.54 -7.18 9.25
C ASN A 9 -13.79 -5.75 8.79
N THR A 10 -15.00 -5.23 8.91
CA THR A 10 -15.34 -3.82 8.62
C THR A 10 -14.58 -2.89 9.56
N VAL A 11 -14.56 -3.18 10.86
CA VAL A 11 -13.82 -2.37 11.85
C VAL A 11 -12.33 -2.36 11.56
N TYR A 12 -11.73 -3.53 11.27
CA TYR A 12 -10.32 -3.59 10.90
C TYR A 12 -10.02 -2.89 9.57
N THR A 13 -10.93 -2.98 8.60
CA THR A 13 -10.81 -2.24 7.33
C THR A 13 -10.77 -0.74 7.59
N ALA A 14 -11.69 -0.20 8.39
CA ALA A 14 -11.72 1.21 8.75
C ALA A 14 -10.43 1.64 9.49
N LEU A 15 -9.94 0.82 10.42
CA LEU A 15 -8.68 1.08 11.12
C LEU A 15 -7.49 1.13 10.14
N PHE A 16 -7.41 0.20 9.19
CA PHE A 16 -6.35 0.20 8.19
C PHE A 16 -6.47 1.36 7.20
N VAL A 17 -7.66 1.79 6.83
CA VAL A 17 -7.86 3.04 6.04
C VAL A 17 -7.25 4.23 6.79
N ALA A 18 -7.51 4.35 8.10
CA ALA A 18 -6.91 5.40 8.92
C ALA A 18 -5.38 5.28 9.02
N LEU A 19 -4.84 4.06 9.20
CA LEU A 19 -3.39 3.83 9.24
C LEU A 19 -2.71 4.17 7.90
N ILE A 20 -3.33 3.84 6.77
CA ILE A 20 -2.83 4.20 5.44
C ILE A 20 -2.80 5.72 5.29
N ALA A 21 -3.86 6.42 5.72
CA ALA A 21 -3.91 7.88 5.69
C ALA A 21 -2.82 8.50 6.59
N VAL A 22 -2.68 8.05 7.85
CA VAL A 22 -1.62 8.51 8.75
C VAL A 22 -0.24 8.25 8.16
N GLY A 23 -0.02 7.07 7.56
CA GLY A 23 1.23 6.73 6.89
C GLY A 23 1.55 7.62 5.68
N ALA A 24 0.53 8.20 5.03
CA ALA A 24 0.68 9.15 3.96
C ALA A 24 1.15 10.54 4.44
N PHE A 25 0.81 10.93 5.68
CA PHE A 25 1.32 12.17 6.29
C PHE A 25 2.79 12.05 6.71
N ILE A 26 3.28 10.83 7.01
CA ILE A 26 4.69 10.58 7.27
C ILE A 26 5.40 10.50 5.92
N ALA A 27 5.70 11.67 5.36
CA ALA A 27 6.24 11.84 4.02
C ALA A 27 7.56 12.61 4.04
N ILE A 28 8.58 12.08 3.37
CA ILE A 28 9.86 12.76 3.14
C ILE A 28 9.87 13.21 1.68
N PRO A 29 9.78 14.52 1.41
CA PRO A 29 9.75 15.06 0.05
C PRO A 29 11.16 15.06 -0.55
N ILE A 30 11.47 14.09 -1.40
CA ILE A 30 12.78 13.96 -2.08
C ILE A 30 12.71 14.23 -3.59
N GLY A 31 11.51 14.50 -4.13
CA GLY A 31 11.29 14.70 -5.56
C GLY A 31 9.82 14.66 -5.95
N PRO A 32 9.50 14.29 -7.20
CA PRO A 32 8.12 14.24 -7.69
C PRO A 32 7.27 13.19 -6.96
N VAL A 33 7.92 12.19 -6.37
CA VAL A 33 7.28 11.15 -5.53
C VAL A 33 7.92 11.18 -4.15
N PRO A 34 7.19 11.43 -3.06
CA PRO A 34 7.74 11.43 -1.71
C PRO A 34 7.95 10.00 -1.18
N ILE A 35 8.93 9.80 -0.30
CA ILE A 35 9.01 8.59 0.51
C ILE A 35 7.92 8.67 1.57
N VAL A 36 7.02 7.69 1.62
CA VAL A 36 5.92 7.63 2.57
C VAL A 36 5.92 6.31 3.35
N LEU A 37 5.34 6.32 4.54
CA LEU A 37 5.11 5.10 5.30
C LEU A 37 3.84 4.35 4.84
N GLN A 38 3.02 5.00 4.05
CA GLN A 38 1.74 4.54 3.53
C GLN A 38 1.78 3.16 2.89
N ASN A 39 2.76 2.89 2.01
CA ASN A 39 2.87 1.62 1.29
C ASN A 39 3.04 0.42 2.25
N MET A 40 3.71 0.59 3.39
CA MET A 40 3.80 -0.45 4.41
C MET A 40 2.42 -0.83 4.94
N PHE A 41 1.57 0.14 5.27
CA PHE A 41 0.22 -0.13 5.79
C PHE A 41 -0.70 -0.72 4.72
N VAL A 42 -0.54 -0.35 3.44
CA VAL A 42 -1.24 -0.96 2.31
C VAL A 42 -0.92 -2.46 2.23
N LEU A 43 0.37 -2.82 2.24
CA LEU A 43 0.80 -4.22 2.14
C LEU A 43 0.44 -5.00 3.41
N LEU A 44 0.53 -4.39 4.60
CA LEU A 44 0.05 -4.98 5.85
C LEU A 44 -1.45 -5.26 5.81
N ALA A 45 -2.26 -4.37 5.26
CA ALA A 45 -3.69 -4.62 5.07
C ALA A 45 -3.91 -5.89 4.23
N GLY A 46 -3.14 -6.09 3.15
CA GLY A 46 -3.16 -7.33 2.36
C GLY A 46 -2.83 -8.57 3.19
N LEU A 47 -1.73 -8.53 3.96
CA LEU A 47 -1.30 -9.65 4.81
C LEU A 47 -2.32 -10.04 5.88
N LEU A 48 -2.93 -9.06 6.53
CA LEU A 48 -3.76 -9.25 7.71
C LEU A 48 -5.24 -9.46 7.35
N LEU A 49 -5.78 -8.65 6.46
CA LEU A 49 -7.19 -8.70 6.05
C LEU A 49 -7.42 -9.70 4.90
N GLY A 50 -6.34 -10.05 4.18
CA GLY A 50 -6.43 -10.90 2.99
C GLY A 50 -6.86 -10.14 1.74
N PRO A 51 -6.98 -10.83 0.57
CA PRO A 51 -7.10 -10.16 -0.72
C PRO A 51 -8.37 -9.33 -0.87
N ARG A 52 -9.53 -9.86 -0.46
CA ARG A 52 -10.83 -9.19 -0.64
C ARG A 52 -10.98 -7.96 0.26
N TRP A 53 -10.72 -8.11 1.56
CA TRP A 53 -10.85 -7.01 2.53
C TRP A 53 -9.72 -6.00 2.41
N GLY A 54 -8.50 -6.45 2.02
CA GLY A 54 -7.39 -5.55 1.68
C GLY A 54 -7.73 -4.69 0.46
N LEU A 55 -8.33 -5.28 -0.58
CA LEU A 55 -8.78 -4.54 -1.77
C LEU A 55 -9.87 -3.52 -1.40
N ALA A 56 -10.85 -3.92 -0.58
CA ALA A 56 -11.89 -3.00 -0.08
C ALA A 56 -11.27 -1.86 0.73
N CYS A 57 -10.29 -2.15 1.59
CA CYS A 57 -9.58 -1.15 2.39
C CYS A 57 -8.90 -0.08 1.50
N VAL A 58 -8.10 -0.51 0.53
CA VAL A 58 -7.42 0.42 -0.38
C VAL A 58 -8.42 1.15 -1.28
N GLY A 59 -9.47 0.46 -1.74
CA GLY A 59 -10.56 1.08 -2.50
C GLY A 59 -11.24 2.21 -1.73
N VAL A 60 -11.63 1.98 -0.48
CA VAL A 60 -12.23 3.02 0.40
C VAL A 60 -11.25 4.16 0.63
N TYR A 61 -9.98 3.87 0.92
CA TYR A 61 -8.94 4.90 1.09
C TYR A 61 -8.84 5.82 -0.15
N LEU A 62 -8.78 5.23 -1.35
CA LEU A 62 -8.71 5.99 -2.59
C LEU A 62 -9.98 6.81 -2.82
N LEU A 63 -11.17 6.23 -2.60
CA LEU A 63 -12.44 6.94 -2.75
C LEU A 63 -12.53 8.16 -1.82
N ILE A 64 -12.14 8.01 -0.56
CA ILE A 64 -12.12 9.12 0.42
C ILE A 64 -11.18 10.24 -0.06
N GLY A 65 -9.97 9.88 -0.51
CA GLY A 65 -9.00 10.85 -1.04
C GLY A 65 -9.49 11.55 -2.31
N LEU A 66 -10.15 10.81 -3.21
CA LEU A 66 -10.75 11.37 -4.42
C LEU A 66 -11.95 12.28 -4.13
N ALA A 67 -12.72 11.98 -3.10
CA ALA A 67 -13.84 12.80 -2.63
C ALA A 67 -13.38 14.12 -1.99
N GLY A 68 -12.06 14.36 -1.85
CA GLY A 68 -11.52 15.62 -1.38
C GLY A 68 -10.99 15.62 0.06
N LEU A 69 -11.09 14.49 0.80
CA LEU A 69 -10.44 14.43 2.11
C LEU A 69 -8.91 14.37 1.95
N PRO A 70 -8.15 15.15 2.74
CA PRO A 70 -6.69 15.28 2.60
C PRO A 70 -5.95 14.08 3.17
N VAL A 71 -6.12 12.89 2.57
CA VAL A 71 -5.55 11.62 3.04
C VAL A 71 -4.39 11.12 2.17
N PHE A 72 -4.08 11.77 1.06
CA PHE A 72 -2.92 11.42 0.22
C PHE A 72 -1.62 12.05 0.75
N ALA A 73 -0.50 11.60 0.21
CA ALA A 73 0.83 12.01 0.65
C ALA A 73 0.96 13.54 0.79
N GLY A 74 1.44 13.98 1.96
CA GLY A 74 1.59 15.39 2.30
C GLY A 74 0.27 16.13 2.56
N GLY A 75 -0.81 15.41 2.96
CA GLY A 75 -2.10 16.02 3.28
C GLY A 75 -2.87 16.52 2.04
N THR A 76 -2.66 15.91 0.91
CA THR A 76 -3.29 16.26 -0.35
C THR A 76 -4.51 15.39 -0.66
N SER A 77 -5.33 15.79 -1.64
CA SER A 77 -6.56 15.10 -2.03
C SER A 77 -6.95 15.40 -3.48
N GLY A 78 -8.03 14.78 -3.90
CA GLY A 78 -8.72 15.07 -5.16
C GLY A 78 -8.23 14.26 -6.35
N VAL A 79 -9.06 14.29 -7.40
CA VAL A 79 -8.85 13.52 -8.64
C VAL A 79 -7.54 13.89 -9.34
N GLY A 80 -7.09 15.15 -9.22
CA GLY A 80 -5.83 15.62 -9.81
C GLY A 80 -4.59 14.85 -9.32
N LYS A 81 -4.63 14.22 -8.15
CA LYS A 81 -3.52 13.39 -7.66
C LYS A 81 -3.36 12.09 -8.42
N LEU A 82 -4.45 11.53 -8.95
CA LEU A 82 -4.37 10.35 -9.81
C LEU A 82 -3.73 10.65 -11.17
N PHE A 83 -3.92 11.86 -11.67
CA PHE A 83 -3.29 12.29 -12.92
C PHE A 83 -1.91 12.90 -12.71
N GLY A 84 -1.51 13.13 -11.46
CA GLY A 84 -0.18 13.60 -11.09
C GLY A 84 0.89 12.48 -11.06
N PRO A 85 2.15 12.83 -10.73
CA PRO A 85 3.28 11.90 -10.71
C PRO A 85 3.11 10.68 -9.82
N THR A 86 2.30 10.79 -8.76
CA THR A 86 2.05 9.70 -7.78
C THR A 86 0.88 8.80 -8.15
N GLY A 87 0.11 9.13 -9.20
CA GLY A 87 -1.13 8.43 -9.54
C GLY A 87 -0.96 6.94 -9.81
N GLY A 88 0.08 6.58 -10.56
CA GLY A 88 0.37 5.18 -10.84
C GLY A 88 0.69 4.34 -9.60
N TYR A 89 1.33 4.94 -8.59
CA TYR A 89 1.58 4.27 -7.30
C TYR A 89 0.28 4.07 -6.53
N LEU A 90 -0.59 5.08 -6.50
CA LEU A 90 -1.91 4.99 -5.85
C LEU A 90 -2.78 3.91 -6.48
N LEU A 91 -2.86 3.87 -7.82
CA LEU A 91 -3.59 2.83 -8.53
C LEU A 91 -2.93 1.46 -8.38
N GLY A 92 -1.59 1.41 -8.35
CA GLY A 92 -0.79 0.21 -8.11
C GLY A 92 -1.04 -0.44 -6.76
N TYR A 93 -1.51 0.30 -5.75
CA TYR A 93 -1.87 -0.26 -4.46
C TYR A 93 -3.00 -1.29 -4.52
N LEU A 94 -3.94 -1.15 -5.46
CA LEU A 94 -5.05 -2.09 -5.62
C LEU A 94 -4.57 -3.51 -6.00
N PRO A 95 -3.86 -3.72 -7.11
CA PRO A 95 -3.31 -5.04 -7.41
C PRO A 95 -2.27 -5.49 -6.40
N ALA A 96 -1.46 -4.58 -5.84
CA ALA A 96 -0.44 -4.92 -4.84
C ALA A 96 -1.05 -5.51 -3.57
N VAL A 97 -2.06 -4.87 -2.98
CA VAL A 97 -2.72 -5.36 -1.77
C VAL A 97 -3.42 -6.69 -2.00
N PHE A 98 -4.04 -6.87 -3.17
CA PHE A 98 -4.72 -8.10 -3.54
C PHE A 98 -3.73 -9.27 -3.65
N VAL A 99 -2.65 -9.09 -4.42
CA VAL A 99 -1.61 -10.13 -4.61
C VAL A 99 -0.91 -10.45 -3.29
N THR A 100 -0.58 -9.42 -2.48
CA THR A 100 0.01 -9.61 -1.14
C THR A 100 -0.90 -10.47 -0.26
N GLY A 101 -2.19 -10.16 -0.24
CA GLY A 101 -3.17 -10.95 0.53
C GLY A 101 -3.32 -12.37 0.02
N LEU A 102 -3.35 -12.57 -1.30
CA LEU A 102 -3.47 -13.88 -1.93
C LEU A 102 -2.26 -14.77 -1.61
N ILE A 103 -1.06 -14.26 -1.79
CA ILE A 103 0.19 -15.01 -1.51
C ILE A 103 0.28 -15.36 -0.02
N SER A 104 -0.01 -14.41 0.88
CA SER A 104 -0.02 -14.70 2.31
C SER A 104 -0.99 -15.84 2.67
N GLN A 105 -2.16 -15.90 2.02
CA GLN A 105 -3.11 -16.99 2.23
C GLN A 105 -2.60 -18.32 1.69
N LEU A 106 -2.01 -18.35 0.49
CA LEU A 106 -1.42 -19.56 -0.11
C LEU A 106 -0.33 -20.17 0.78
N PHE A 107 0.50 -19.33 1.37
CA PHE A 107 1.55 -19.77 2.31
C PHE A 107 1.07 -19.90 3.78
N LYS A 108 -0.26 -19.85 4.00
CA LYS A 108 -0.88 -19.98 5.35
C LYS A 108 -0.32 -18.98 6.38
N GLY A 109 0.12 -17.80 5.91
CA GLY A 109 0.68 -16.75 6.78
C GLY A 109 2.06 -17.05 7.37
N LYS A 110 2.80 -18.03 6.86
CA LYS A 110 4.17 -18.31 7.27
C LYS A 110 5.07 -17.10 6.94
N THR A 111 6.08 -16.85 7.77
CA THR A 111 6.96 -15.67 7.64
C THR A 111 7.60 -15.57 6.26
N VAL A 112 8.10 -16.68 5.72
CA VAL A 112 8.70 -16.71 4.36
C VAL A 112 7.67 -16.31 3.31
N GLY A 113 6.45 -16.85 3.38
CA GLY A 113 5.37 -16.48 2.46
C GLY A 113 4.97 -15.01 2.59
N ASN A 114 4.97 -14.46 3.80
CA ASN A 114 4.70 -13.05 4.03
C ASN A 114 5.79 -12.16 3.43
N ILE A 115 7.08 -12.54 3.53
CA ILE A 115 8.18 -11.81 2.90
C ILE A 115 8.02 -11.82 1.37
N ILE A 116 7.76 -12.99 0.78
CA ILE A 116 7.51 -13.10 -0.67
C ILE A 116 6.32 -12.23 -1.09
N ALA A 117 5.23 -12.27 -0.33
CA ALA A 117 4.04 -11.46 -0.58
C ALA A 117 4.34 -9.95 -0.56
N LEU A 118 5.10 -9.49 0.43
CA LEU A 118 5.50 -8.09 0.57
C LEU A 118 6.42 -7.63 -0.55
N VAL A 119 7.41 -8.44 -0.91
CA VAL A 119 8.34 -8.14 -2.02
C VAL A 119 7.57 -8.03 -3.34
N LEU A 120 6.73 -9.02 -3.66
CA LEU A 120 5.93 -8.99 -4.88
C LEU A 120 4.92 -7.84 -4.89
N GLY A 121 4.28 -7.54 -3.76
CA GLY A 121 3.43 -6.37 -3.62
C GLY A 121 4.17 -5.06 -3.89
N SER A 122 5.37 -4.89 -3.35
CA SER A 122 6.21 -3.71 -3.60
C SER A 122 6.62 -3.60 -5.08
N LEU A 123 7.00 -4.71 -5.70
CA LEU A 123 7.34 -4.75 -7.13
C LEU A 123 6.16 -4.34 -8.00
N ILE A 124 4.93 -4.76 -7.67
CA ILE A 124 3.70 -4.35 -8.39
C ILE A 124 3.49 -2.84 -8.26
N VAL A 125 3.72 -2.26 -7.07
CA VAL A 125 3.61 -0.81 -6.88
C VAL A 125 4.60 -0.06 -7.78
N TYR A 126 5.85 -0.54 -7.87
CA TYR A 126 6.84 0.07 -8.77
C TYR A 126 6.52 -0.16 -10.24
N ALA A 127 6.04 -1.35 -10.61
CA ALA A 127 5.66 -1.67 -11.98
C ALA A 127 4.50 -0.80 -12.50
N ALA A 128 3.61 -0.35 -11.62
CA ALA A 128 2.57 0.61 -11.96
C ALA A 128 3.05 2.07 -11.87
N GLY A 129 3.80 2.39 -10.81
CA GLY A 129 4.18 3.76 -10.47
C GLY A 129 5.25 4.35 -11.38
N VAL A 130 6.32 3.61 -11.67
CA VAL A 130 7.46 4.14 -12.45
C VAL A 130 7.10 4.42 -13.91
N PRO A 131 6.40 3.52 -14.64
CA PRO A 131 5.94 3.85 -16.00
C PRO A 131 4.98 5.03 -16.02
N TRP A 132 4.07 5.12 -15.04
CA TRP A 132 3.16 6.25 -14.91
C TRP A 132 3.91 7.55 -14.70
N LEU A 133 4.86 7.57 -13.74
CA LEU A 133 5.72 8.72 -13.48
C LEU A 133 6.42 9.19 -14.76
N LYS A 134 7.01 8.24 -15.51
CA LYS A 134 7.67 8.54 -16.79
C LYS A 134 6.73 9.25 -17.78
N VAL A 135 5.51 8.73 -17.94
CA VAL A 135 4.55 9.26 -18.90
C VAL A 135 4.08 10.65 -18.49
N VAL A 136 3.67 10.82 -17.24
CA VAL A 136 3.11 12.10 -16.74
C VAL A 136 4.15 13.21 -16.70
N THR A 137 5.42 12.89 -16.45
CA THR A 137 6.49 13.89 -16.35
C THR A 137 7.34 14.00 -17.61
N ALA A 138 7.06 13.20 -18.65
CA ALA A 138 7.80 13.13 -19.91
C ALA A 138 9.33 12.92 -19.74
N MET A 139 9.77 12.34 -18.61
CA MET A 139 11.20 12.12 -18.35
C MET A 139 11.69 10.81 -18.97
N PRO A 140 13.01 10.67 -19.24
CA PRO A 140 13.59 9.41 -19.71
C PRO A 140 13.53 8.33 -18.63
N TRP A 141 13.56 7.03 -19.03
CA TRP A 141 13.46 5.89 -18.14
C TRP A 141 14.46 5.91 -16.98
N GLN A 142 15.71 6.25 -17.27
CA GLN A 142 16.78 6.31 -16.25
C GLN A 142 16.43 7.28 -15.13
N LYS A 143 15.89 8.46 -15.47
CA LYS A 143 15.48 9.49 -14.51
C LYS A 143 14.21 9.06 -13.75
N ALA A 144 13.26 8.40 -14.42
CA ALA A 144 12.06 7.86 -13.76
C ALA A 144 12.40 6.78 -12.72
N LEU A 145 13.33 5.87 -13.03
CA LEU A 145 13.84 4.88 -12.08
C LEU A 145 14.62 5.53 -10.93
N ALA A 146 15.47 6.52 -11.24
CA ALA A 146 16.27 7.21 -10.24
C ALA A 146 15.43 8.00 -9.22
N LEU A 147 14.28 8.55 -9.63
CA LEU A 147 13.42 9.36 -8.78
C LEU A 147 12.19 8.61 -8.25
N GLY A 148 11.78 7.51 -8.92
CA GLY A 148 10.56 6.77 -8.61
C GLY A 148 10.77 5.41 -7.97
N MET A 149 12.00 4.88 -7.91
CA MET A 149 12.27 3.56 -7.36
C MET A 149 13.52 3.51 -6.47
N TYR A 150 14.70 3.91 -6.95
CA TYR A 150 15.95 3.68 -6.25
C TYR A 150 16.00 4.24 -4.82
N PRO A 151 15.53 5.48 -4.53
CA PRO A 151 15.58 6.04 -3.18
C PRO A 151 14.68 5.30 -2.19
N PHE A 152 13.67 4.59 -2.71
CA PHE A 152 12.67 3.92 -1.89
C PHE A 152 13.10 2.51 -1.47
N ILE A 153 13.99 1.84 -2.25
CA ILE A 153 14.36 0.42 -2.06
C ILE A 153 14.85 0.16 -0.63
N ILE A 154 15.76 0.99 -0.12
CA ILE A 154 16.33 0.81 1.23
C ILE A 154 15.24 0.94 2.29
N GLY A 155 14.41 2.00 2.19
CA GLY A 155 13.28 2.20 3.10
C GLY A 155 12.25 1.09 3.02
N ASP A 156 11.96 0.59 1.81
CA ASP A 156 10.98 -0.48 1.62
C ASP A 156 11.49 -1.83 2.10
N LEU A 157 12.78 -2.14 1.99
CA LEU A 157 13.37 -3.33 2.61
C LEU A 157 13.16 -3.31 4.13
N LEU A 158 13.42 -2.17 4.78
CA LEU A 158 13.17 -2.02 6.22
C LEU A 158 11.69 -2.21 6.57
N LYS A 159 10.77 -1.60 5.79
CA LYS A 159 9.33 -1.74 5.98
C LYS A 159 8.88 -3.19 5.79
N ILE A 160 9.44 -3.92 4.81
CA ILE A 160 9.17 -5.35 4.57
C ILE A 160 9.57 -6.17 5.79
N VAL A 161 10.76 -5.94 6.34
CA VAL A 161 11.22 -6.64 7.55
C VAL A 161 10.27 -6.37 8.71
N VAL A 162 9.96 -5.11 8.99
CA VAL A 162 9.03 -4.72 10.05
C VAL A 162 7.65 -5.37 9.86
N ALA A 163 7.08 -5.27 8.67
CA ALA A 163 5.78 -5.84 8.35
C ALA A 163 5.77 -7.37 8.48
N ALA A 164 6.82 -8.05 8.04
CA ALA A 164 6.95 -9.50 8.14
C ALA A 164 7.06 -10.01 9.59
N LEU A 165 7.69 -9.23 10.48
CA LEU A 165 7.82 -9.55 11.90
C LEU A 165 6.55 -9.23 12.70
N VAL A 166 5.84 -8.18 12.32
CA VAL A 166 4.64 -7.69 13.03
C VAL A 166 3.40 -8.49 12.63
N ALA A 167 3.24 -8.83 11.35
CA ALA A 167 2.05 -9.50 10.84
C ALA A 167 1.72 -10.83 11.56
N PRO A 168 2.67 -11.74 11.83
CA PRO A 168 2.37 -12.98 12.54
C PRO A 168 1.91 -12.78 14.00
N ARG A 169 2.31 -11.66 14.63
CA ARG A 169 1.93 -11.33 16.01
C ARG A 169 0.51 -10.76 16.09
N ILE A 170 0.10 -9.98 15.11
CA ILE A 170 -1.21 -9.32 15.05
C ILE A 170 -2.29 -10.28 14.52
N LYS A 171 -1.99 -11.09 13.52
CA LYS A 171 -2.96 -11.93 12.81
C LYS A 171 -3.77 -12.88 13.71
N PRO A 172 -3.18 -13.53 14.75
CA PRO A 172 -3.95 -14.35 15.69
C PRO A 172 -4.98 -13.55 16.49
N GLN A 173 -4.61 -12.34 16.92
CA GLN A 173 -5.47 -11.45 17.73
C GLN A 173 -6.69 -10.95 16.91
N MET A 174 -6.57 -10.86 15.59
CA MET A 174 -7.65 -10.46 14.71
C MET A 174 -8.65 -11.59 14.41
N LYS A 175 -8.32 -12.84 14.75
CA LYS A 175 -9.17 -14.02 14.50
C LYS A 175 -9.96 -14.47 15.72
N GLY A 176 -9.61 -13.98 16.92
CA GLY A 176 -10.24 -14.29 18.20
C GLY A 176 -11.70 -13.86 18.39
#